data_9cf6d468ca62278ddc5d3394336b9fd3
#
_entry.id   9cf6d468ca62278ddc5d3394336b9fd3
#
_cell.length_a   1.000
_cell.length_b   1.000
_cell.length_c   1.000
_cell.angle_alpha   90.00
_cell.angle_beta   90.00
_cell.angle_gamma   90.00
#
_symmetry.space_group_name_H-M   'P 1'
#
loop_
_entity.id
_entity.type
_entity.pdbx_description
1 polymer ?
#
loop_
_entity_poly.entity_id
_entity_poly.type
_entity_poly.pdbx_seq_one_letter_code
_entity_poly.pdbx_strand_id
1 'polypeptide(L)'
;ISEIEILPEYSEGLQDIEQAEYLDLVFSFHHEKRTELVTRIRSGEMKGVFASRSPKRPNHLGITTVKLIRREGGKLYVEGADALDGSPVIDIKYCDTSVFDQKHVHQTIQADSPRIDIVRNIMQNETDELLLKAAQFHGHICPGLALGVLGATQVMQQLYNQQEDPQAYTLT
;
A
#
# COMPACT_ATOMS: atom_id res chain seq x y z
N ILE A 1 -11.78 -15.24 -15.06
CA ILE A 1 -10.41 -14.86 -15.48
C ILE A 1 -10.56 -13.79 -16.54
N SER A 2 -9.83 -12.71 -16.39
CA SER A 2 -9.77 -11.61 -17.36
C SER A 2 -8.40 -11.58 -18.02
N GLU A 3 -8.36 -11.17 -19.28
CA GLU A 3 -7.12 -10.96 -20.04
C GLU A 3 -6.82 -9.46 -20.10
N ILE A 4 -5.58 -9.08 -19.85
CA ILE A 4 -5.09 -7.71 -19.99
C ILE A 4 -3.99 -7.74 -21.05
N GLU A 5 -4.20 -7.02 -22.14
CA GLU A 5 -3.24 -6.89 -23.22
C GLU A 5 -2.38 -5.62 -23.00
N ILE A 6 -1.06 -5.81 -22.95
CA ILE A 6 -0.10 -4.71 -22.78
C ILE A 6 0.40 -4.32 -24.15
N LEU A 7 0.37 -3.03 -24.45
CA LEU A 7 0.87 -2.50 -25.71
C LEU A 7 2.38 -2.81 -25.86
N PRO A 8 2.84 -3.17 -27.07
CA PRO A 8 4.20 -3.62 -27.30
C PRO A 8 5.27 -2.66 -26.78
N GLU A 9 5.05 -1.36 -26.87
CA GLU A 9 5.98 -0.32 -26.38
C GLU A 9 6.18 -0.32 -24.86
N TYR A 10 5.27 -0.97 -24.10
CA TYR A 10 5.35 -1.08 -22.64
C TYR A 10 5.71 -2.49 -22.15
N SER A 11 6.01 -3.43 -23.07
CA SER A 11 6.24 -4.84 -22.73
C SER A 11 7.45 -5.06 -21.82
N GLU A 12 8.48 -4.19 -21.90
CA GLU A 12 9.64 -4.25 -21.01
C GLU A 12 9.25 -3.99 -19.54
N GLY A 13 8.19 -3.22 -19.29
CA GLY A 13 7.65 -3.00 -17.95
C GLY A 13 7.06 -4.23 -17.28
N LEU A 14 6.92 -5.34 -18.03
CA LEU A 14 6.45 -6.62 -17.46
C LEU A 14 7.60 -7.49 -16.94
N GLN A 15 8.84 -7.00 -16.94
CA GLN A 15 9.97 -7.78 -16.42
C GLN A 15 9.68 -8.15 -14.95
N ASP A 16 9.88 -9.44 -14.64
CA ASP A 16 9.72 -10.03 -13.30
C ASP A 16 8.30 -9.94 -12.70
N ILE A 17 7.27 -9.56 -13.47
CA ILE A 17 5.89 -9.41 -12.99
C ILE A 17 5.31 -10.75 -12.49
N GLU A 18 5.85 -11.87 -12.97
CA GLU A 18 5.44 -13.22 -12.56
C GLU A 18 5.75 -13.53 -11.09
N GLN A 19 6.59 -12.73 -10.44
CA GLN A 19 6.89 -12.83 -9.02
C GLN A 19 5.78 -12.23 -8.15
N ALA A 20 4.88 -11.44 -8.74
CA ALA A 20 3.75 -10.85 -8.04
C ALA A 20 2.61 -11.86 -7.90
N GLU A 21 2.11 -12.07 -6.68
CA GLU A 21 0.86 -12.81 -6.48
C GLU A 21 -0.35 -11.95 -6.79
N TYR A 22 -0.30 -10.66 -6.43
CA TYR A 22 -1.37 -9.70 -6.65
C TYR A 22 -0.86 -8.43 -7.34
N LEU A 23 -1.74 -7.83 -8.12
CA LEU A 23 -1.51 -6.58 -8.83
C LEU A 23 -2.65 -5.61 -8.57
N ASP A 24 -2.34 -4.32 -8.42
CA ASP A 24 -3.32 -3.26 -8.44
C ASP A 24 -3.45 -2.72 -9.88
N LEU A 25 -4.63 -2.84 -10.44
CA LEU A 25 -4.97 -2.31 -11.74
C LEU A 25 -5.63 -0.95 -11.58
N VAL A 26 -5.08 0.07 -12.21
CA VAL A 26 -5.73 1.36 -12.41
C VAL A 26 -6.33 1.38 -13.81
N PHE A 27 -7.62 1.61 -13.91
CA PHE A 27 -8.33 1.56 -15.19
C PHE A 27 -9.32 2.73 -15.33
N SER A 28 -9.75 3.00 -16.56
CA SER A 28 -10.71 4.06 -16.84
C SER A 28 -12.14 3.52 -16.87
N PHE A 29 -13.04 4.22 -16.19
CA PHE A 29 -14.50 4.04 -16.38
C PHE A 29 -14.96 4.68 -17.70
N HIS A 30 -14.49 4.14 -18.81
CA HIS A 30 -14.59 4.74 -20.16
C HIS A 30 -16.02 4.97 -20.66
N HIS A 31 -17.01 4.30 -20.09
CA HIS A 31 -18.43 4.52 -20.39
C HIS A 31 -19.11 5.55 -19.51
N GLU A 32 -18.52 5.94 -18.37
CA GLU A 32 -19.11 6.97 -17.51
C GLU A 32 -18.66 8.35 -17.96
N LYS A 33 -19.63 9.22 -18.17
CA LYS A 33 -19.39 10.62 -18.60
C LYS A 33 -19.84 11.65 -17.57
N ARG A 34 -20.54 11.20 -16.52
CA ARG A 34 -21.07 12.08 -15.48
C ARG A 34 -20.14 12.15 -14.30
N THR A 35 -20.06 13.34 -13.72
CA THR A 35 -19.38 13.56 -12.44
C THR A 35 -20.43 13.95 -11.39
N GLU A 36 -20.47 13.21 -10.30
CA GLU A 36 -21.31 13.49 -9.14
C GLU A 36 -20.45 13.51 -7.89
N LEU A 37 -20.37 14.64 -7.22
CA LEU A 37 -19.58 14.76 -5.97
C LEU A 37 -20.22 14.06 -4.79
N VAL A 38 -21.56 13.87 -4.85
CA VAL A 38 -22.31 13.06 -3.87
C VAL A 38 -23.11 12.03 -4.66
N THR A 39 -22.97 10.79 -4.29
CA THR A 39 -23.57 9.66 -5.02
C THR A 39 -24.28 8.71 -4.07
N ARG A 40 -25.29 8.00 -4.60
CA ARG A 40 -25.96 6.93 -3.85
C ARG A 40 -25.13 5.65 -3.98
N ILE A 41 -24.74 5.09 -2.84
CA ILE A 41 -24.03 3.79 -2.80
C ILE A 41 -25.03 2.62 -2.80
N ARG A 42 -24.51 1.38 -2.91
CA ARG A 42 -25.33 0.16 -3.00
C ARG A 42 -26.27 -0.03 -1.80
N SER A 43 -25.92 0.43 -0.60
CA SER A 43 -26.79 0.39 0.59
C SER A 43 -27.97 1.39 0.53
N GLY A 44 -28.02 2.26 -0.46
CA GLY A 44 -29.02 3.32 -0.60
C GLY A 44 -28.63 4.64 0.07
N GLU A 45 -27.55 4.69 0.83
CA GLU A 45 -27.05 5.91 1.47
C GLU A 45 -26.42 6.86 0.46
N MET A 46 -26.51 8.17 0.77
CA MET A 46 -25.80 9.21 0.02
C MET A 46 -24.42 9.41 0.65
N LYS A 47 -23.35 9.31 -0.16
CA LYS A 47 -21.96 9.53 0.29
C LYS A 47 -21.21 10.41 -0.70
N GLY A 48 -20.21 11.11 -0.21
CA GLY A 48 -19.24 11.78 -1.08
C GLY A 48 -18.55 10.77 -1.99
N VAL A 49 -18.28 11.15 -3.23
CA VAL A 49 -17.70 10.25 -4.23
C VAL A 49 -16.35 9.69 -3.79
N PHE A 50 -15.57 10.46 -3.01
CA PHE A 50 -14.28 10.01 -2.48
C PHE A 50 -14.41 9.02 -1.31
N ALA A 51 -15.59 8.97 -0.67
CA ALA A 51 -15.94 7.96 0.34
C ALA A 51 -16.68 6.76 -0.27
N SER A 52 -16.59 6.58 -1.60
CA SER A 52 -17.25 5.51 -2.34
C SER A 52 -16.36 4.96 -3.46
N ARG A 53 -16.79 3.87 -4.08
CA ARG A 53 -16.18 3.32 -5.30
C ARG A 53 -17.02 3.63 -6.56
N SER A 54 -17.82 4.68 -6.52
CA SER A 54 -18.63 5.11 -7.67
C SER A 54 -17.76 5.47 -8.87
N PRO A 55 -18.14 5.09 -10.09
CA PRO A 55 -17.44 5.48 -11.32
C PRO A 55 -17.61 6.97 -11.68
N LYS A 56 -18.60 7.65 -11.09
CA LYS A 56 -18.93 9.07 -11.37
C LYS A 56 -17.94 10.05 -10.73
N ARG A 57 -16.67 9.69 -10.76
CA ARG A 57 -15.56 10.44 -10.18
C ARG A 57 -15.08 11.53 -11.13
N PRO A 58 -14.47 12.62 -10.63
CA PRO A 58 -13.94 13.68 -11.51
C PRO A 58 -12.90 13.18 -12.51
N ASN A 59 -12.09 12.19 -12.15
CA ASN A 59 -11.05 11.61 -13.01
C ASN A 59 -11.47 10.32 -13.71
N HIS A 60 -12.66 9.77 -13.41
CA HIS A 60 -13.18 8.51 -13.94
C HIS A 60 -12.20 7.32 -13.86
N LEU A 61 -11.36 7.30 -12.83
CA LEU A 61 -10.43 6.20 -12.61
C LEU A 61 -10.96 5.23 -11.57
N GLY A 62 -10.81 3.94 -11.86
CA GLY A 62 -11.02 2.84 -10.94
C GLY A 62 -9.70 2.20 -10.55
N ILE A 63 -9.69 1.57 -9.39
CA ILE A 63 -8.60 0.72 -8.93
C ILE A 63 -9.19 -0.59 -8.42
N THR A 64 -8.59 -1.71 -8.79
CA THR A 64 -8.98 -3.04 -8.31
C THR A 64 -7.73 -3.91 -8.13
N THR A 65 -7.69 -4.64 -7.02
CA THR A 65 -6.64 -5.63 -6.78
C THR A 65 -7.06 -6.95 -7.42
N VAL A 66 -6.17 -7.54 -8.19
CA VAL A 66 -6.39 -8.79 -8.92
C VAL A 66 -5.31 -9.78 -8.58
N LYS A 67 -5.62 -11.08 -8.64
CA LYS A 67 -4.63 -12.14 -8.55
C LYS A 67 -4.03 -12.40 -9.93
N LEU A 68 -2.70 -12.38 -10.03
CA LEU A 68 -2.03 -12.78 -11.26
C LEU A 68 -2.04 -14.32 -11.36
N ILE A 69 -2.59 -14.84 -12.44
CA ILE A 69 -2.66 -16.28 -12.70
C ILE A 69 -1.47 -16.73 -13.55
N ARG A 70 -1.21 -16.00 -14.64
CA ARG A 70 -0.08 -16.26 -15.54
C ARG A 70 0.15 -15.08 -16.48
N ARG A 71 1.31 -15.07 -17.10
CA ARG A 71 1.67 -14.18 -18.21
C ARG A 71 1.99 -15.02 -19.47
N GLU A 72 1.57 -14.52 -20.60
CA GLU A 72 1.91 -15.06 -21.93
C GLU A 72 2.34 -13.90 -22.83
N GLY A 73 3.64 -13.71 -22.97
CA GLY A 73 4.19 -12.58 -23.73
C GLY A 73 3.73 -11.21 -23.16
N GLY A 74 3.02 -10.43 -23.96
CA GLY A 74 2.43 -9.14 -23.54
C GLY A 74 1.04 -9.24 -22.90
N LYS A 75 0.56 -10.45 -22.57
CA LYS A 75 -0.75 -10.67 -21.99
C LYS A 75 -0.64 -11.15 -20.55
N LEU A 76 -1.46 -10.57 -19.68
CA LEU A 76 -1.63 -11.00 -18.30
C LEU A 76 -3.02 -11.61 -18.13
N TYR A 77 -3.08 -12.76 -17.48
CA TYR A 77 -4.32 -13.42 -17.11
C TYR A 77 -4.51 -13.26 -15.61
N VAL A 78 -5.60 -12.62 -15.22
CA VAL A 78 -5.87 -12.23 -13.84
C VAL A 78 -7.24 -12.69 -13.39
N GLU A 79 -7.41 -12.82 -12.08
CA GLU A 79 -8.69 -13.13 -11.43
C GLU A 79 -9.10 -11.99 -10.49
N GLY A 80 -10.41 -11.68 -10.45
CA GLY A 80 -10.98 -10.68 -9.54
C GLY A 80 -11.05 -9.26 -10.12
N ALA A 81 -10.85 -9.08 -11.43
CA ALA A 81 -10.99 -7.76 -12.04
C ALA A 81 -12.44 -7.27 -11.95
N ASP A 82 -12.64 -6.07 -11.38
CA ASP A 82 -13.92 -5.36 -11.30
C ASP A 82 -13.95 -4.21 -12.33
N ALA A 83 -13.76 -4.58 -13.59
CA ALA A 83 -13.77 -3.66 -14.72
C ALA A 83 -14.65 -4.24 -15.84
N LEU A 84 -15.25 -3.38 -16.62
CA LEU A 84 -16.00 -3.80 -17.81
C LEU A 84 -15.03 -4.26 -18.92
N ASP A 85 -15.50 -5.14 -19.77
CA ASP A 85 -14.74 -5.54 -20.95
C ASP A 85 -14.40 -4.32 -21.82
N GLY A 86 -13.17 -4.30 -22.34
CA GLY A 86 -12.65 -3.17 -23.11
C GLY A 86 -12.29 -1.94 -22.28
N SER A 87 -12.29 -2.02 -20.93
CA SER A 87 -11.83 -0.92 -20.09
C SER A 87 -10.32 -0.67 -20.29
N PRO A 88 -9.91 0.57 -20.67
CA PRO A 88 -8.49 0.88 -20.76
C PRO A 88 -7.80 0.76 -19.40
N VAL A 89 -6.77 -0.07 -19.32
CA VAL A 89 -5.86 -0.12 -18.19
C VAL A 89 -4.85 1.02 -18.36
N ILE A 90 -4.74 1.85 -17.32
CA ILE A 90 -3.91 3.06 -17.32
C ILE A 90 -2.57 2.80 -16.65
N ASP A 91 -2.55 1.94 -15.62
CA ASP A 91 -1.37 1.62 -14.84
C ASP A 91 -1.54 0.25 -14.17
N ILE A 92 -0.44 -0.43 -13.94
CA ILE A 92 -0.37 -1.68 -13.18
C ILE A 92 0.70 -1.52 -12.12
N LYS A 93 0.35 -1.84 -10.87
CA LYS A 93 1.30 -1.78 -9.76
C LYS A 93 1.40 -3.14 -9.08
N TYR A 94 2.59 -3.45 -8.62
CA TYR A 94 2.78 -4.54 -7.69
C TYR A 94 1.93 -4.27 -6.43
N CYS A 95 1.08 -5.21 -6.06
CA CYS A 95 0.36 -5.14 -4.81
C CYS A 95 1.12 -5.94 -3.75
N ASP A 96 1.81 -5.21 -2.88
CA ASP A 96 2.48 -5.82 -1.75
C ASP A 96 1.46 -6.17 -0.66
N THR A 97 0.94 -7.39 -0.71
CA THR A 97 0.03 -7.90 0.32
C THR A 97 0.75 -8.10 1.66
N SER A 98 2.08 -8.12 1.66
CA SER A 98 2.88 -8.24 2.88
C SER A 98 2.70 -7.05 3.83
N VAL A 99 2.30 -5.89 3.31
CA VAL A 99 1.94 -4.72 4.14
C VAL A 99 0.72 -5.04 5.03
N PHE A 100 -0.13 -5.96 4.59
CA PHE A 100 -1.32 -6.40 5.34
C PHE A 100 -1.11 -7.75 6.05
N ASP A 101 -0.06 -8.50 5.69
CA ASP A 101 0.30 -9.76 6.36
C ASP A 101 1.40 -9.48 7.38
N GLN A 102 1.02 -9.48 8.65
CA GLN A 102 1.88 -9.17 9.80
C GLN A 102 3.15 -10.02 9.88
N LYS A 103 3.15 -11.21 9.28
CA LYS A 103 4.34 -12.06 9.19
C LYS A 103 5.45 -11.44 8.34
N HIS A 104 5.11 -10.57 7.39
CA HIS A 104 6.06 -9.95 6.48
C HIS A 104 6.62 -8.60 6.96
N VAL A 105 6.01 -7.94 7.96
CA VAL A 105 6.58 -6.69 8.51
C VAL A 105 7.98 -6.92 9.06
N HIS A 106 8.26 -8.11 9.60
CA HIS A 106 9.61 -8.47 10.04
C HIS A 106 10.57 -8.87 8.91
N GLN A 107 10.05 -9.37 7.79
CA GLN A 107 10.87 -9.73 6.62
C GLN A 107 11.18 -8.53 5.73
N THR A 108 10.33 -7.50 5.73
CA THR A 108 10.56 -6.25 4.99
C THR A 108 11.53 -5.29 5.68
N ILE A 109 11.89 -5.53 6.94
CA ILE A 109 13.05 -4.87 7.56
C ILE A 109 14.30 -5.67 7.17
N GLN A 110 14.62 -5.68 5.90
CA GLN A 110 15.86 -6.27 5.40
C GLN A 110 17.05 -5.43 5.87
N ALA A 111 18.24 -6.05 5.90
CA ALA A 111 19.46 -5.42 6.40
C ALA A 111 19.84 -4.11 5.68
N ASP A 112 19.31 -3.89 4.50
CA ASP A 112 19.47 -2.69 3.66
C ASP A 112 18.30 -1.69 3.76
N SER A 113 17.28 -1.99 4.57
CA SER A 113 16.17 -1.06 4.79
C SER A 113 16.68 0.23 5.46
N PRO A 114 16.29 1.42 4.97
CA PRO A 114 16.63 2.69 5.63
C PRO A 114 16.06 2.81 7.05
N ARG A 115 15.16 1.90 7.44
CA ARG A 115 14.59 1.83 8.79
C ARG A 115 15.40 0.95 9.76
N ILE A 116 16.35 0.16 9.24
CA ILE A 116 17.06 -0.83 10.08
C ILE A 116 17.81 -0.15 11.24
N ASP A 117 18.39 1.02 11.00
CA ASP A 117 19.12 1.75 12.05
C ASP A 117 18.20 2.24 13.16
N ILE A 118 16.98 2.68 12.80
CA ILE A 118 15.98 3.10 13.79
C ILE A 118 15.51 1.89 14.59
N VAL A 119 15.23 0.77 13.94
CA VAL A 119 14.81 -0.47 14.61
C VAL A 119 15.92 -0.98 15.52
N ARG A 120 17.18 -0.97 15.06
CA ARG A 120 18.33 -1.36 15.88
C ARG A 120 18.46 -0.49 17.14
N ASN A 121 18.37 0.84 16.97
CA ASN A 121 18.44 1.77 18.09
C ASN A 121 17.29 1.55 19.09
N ILE A 122 16.08 1.23 18.61
CA ILE A 122 14.93 0.87 19.46
C ILE A 122 15.25 -0.41 20.24
N MET A 123 15.72 -1.46 19.58
CA MET A 123 15.99 -2.75 20.22
C MET A 123 17.16 -2.69 21.19
N GLN A 124 18.17 -1.87 20.92
CA GLN A 124 19.33 -1.65 21.78
C GLN A 124 19.12 -0.58 22.85
N ASN A 125 17.93 0.04 22.87
CA ASN A 125 17.58 1.15 23.79
C ASN A 125 18.51 2.37 23.66
N GLU A 126 18.99 2.64 22.43
CA GLU A 126 19.83 3.79 22.10
C GLU A 126 18.98 5.06 22.00
N THR A 127 18.41 5.46 23.16
CA THR A 127 17.44 6.57 23.23
C THR A 127 18.04 7.91 22.84
N ASP A 128 19.33 8.13 23.09
CA ASP A 128 20.00 9.39 22.74
C ASP A 128 20.10 9.54 21.23
N GLU A 129 20.43 8.47 20.50
CA GLU A 129 20.45 8.44 19.03
C GLU A 129 19.07 8.66 18.44
N LEU A 130 18.05 8.03 19.04
CA LEU A 130 16.65 8.22 18.60
C LEU A 130 16.19 9.65 18.87
N LEU A 131 16.57 10.24 20.01
CA LEU A 131 16.26 11.61 20.36
C LEU A 131 16.92 12.60 19.39
N LEU A 132 18.19 12.39 19.05
CA LEU A 132 18.90 13.23 18.07
C LEU A 132 18.26 13.16 16.69
N LYS A 133 17.91 11.97 16.20
CA LYS A 133 17.20 11.79 14.92
C LYS A 133 15.82 12.47 14.94
N ALA A 134 15.08 12.32 16.02
CA ALA A 134 13.79 12.97 16.19
C ALA A 134 13.92 14.52 16.26
N ALA A 135 14.96 15.03 16.93
CA ALA A 135 15.24 16.44 17.04
C ALA A 135 15.59 17.08 15.71
N GLN A 136 16.29 16.38 14.81
CA GLN A 136 16.58 16.83 13.46
C GLN A 136 15.29 17.12 12.66
N PHE A 137 14.27 16.29 12.87
CA PHE A 137 12.97 16.47 12.23
C PHE A 137 12.11 17.51 12.95
N HIS A 138 12.12 17.51 14.29
CA HIS A 138 11.33 18.39 15.12
C HIS A 138 11.90 19.84 15.19
N GLY A 139 13.19 19.99 14.90
CA GLY A 139 13.86 21.29 14.86
C GLY A 139 14.56 21.70 16.18
N HIS A 140 14.24 21.08 17.29
CA HIS A 140 14.90 21.32 18.61
C HIS A 140 14.62 20.19 19.60
N ILE A 141 15.42 20.12 20.65
CA ILE A 141 15.19 19.21 21.78
C ILE A 141 14.34 19.92 22.83
N CYS A 142 13.20 19.34 23.18
CA CYS A 142 12.33 19.81 24.25
C CYS A 142 11.85 18.64 25.13
N PRO A 143 11.34 18.90 26.32
CA PRO A 143 10.84 17.83 27.22
C PRO A 143 9.75 16.98 26.59
N GLY A 144 8.86 17.58 25.77
CA GLY A 144 7.81 16.86 25.07
C GLY A 144 8.35 15.88 24.04
N LEU A 145 9.37 16.28 23.26
CA LEU A 145 10.06 15.40 22.32
C LEU A 145 10.74 14.24 23.05
N ALA A 146 11.45 14.52 24.15
CA ALA A 146 12.14 13.50 24.93
C ALA A 146 11.16 12.47 25.50
N LEU A 147 10.04 12.91 26.07
CA LEU A 147 8.99 12.01 26.58
C LEU A 147 8.35 11.18 25.45
N GLY A 148 8.10 11.81 24.28
CA GLY A 148 7.57 11.13 23.11
C GLY A 148 8.51 10.03 22.61
N VAL A 149 9.79 10.31 22.48
CA VAL A 149 10.81 9.32 22.04
C VAL A 149 10.92 8.18 23.06
N LEU A 150 11.02 8.49 24.35
CA LEU A 150 11.11 7.47 25.41
C LEU A 150 9.87 6.56 25.41
N GLY A 151 8.68 7.15 25.40
CA GLY A 151 7.43 6.39 25.37
C GLY A 151 7.29 5.51 24.12
N ALA A 152 7.57 6.08 22.94
CA ALA A 152 7.53 5.34 21.68
C ALA A 152 8.56 4.18 21.68
N THR A 153 9.80 4.43 22.13
CA THR A 153 10.83 3.39 22.20
C THR A 153 10.40 2.24 23.10
N GLN A 154 9.84 2.54 24.26
CA GLN A 154 9.40 1.53 25.22
C GLN A 154 8.25 0.67 24.67
N VAL A 155 7.27 1.30 24.03
CA VAL A 155 6.16 0.60 23.38
C VAL A 155 6.68 -0.27 22.24
N MET A 156 7.53 0.27 21.38
CA MET A 156 8.08 -0.46 20.24
C MET A 156 8.96 -1.63 20.65
N GLN A 157 9.76 -1.49 21.71
CA GLN A 157 10.51 -2.62 22.29
C GLN A 157 9.59 -3.74 22.76
N GLN A 158 8.51 -3.40 23.47
CA GLN A 158 7.54 -4.42 23.90
C GLN A 158 6.93 -5.14 22.71
N LEU A 159 6.56 -4.40 21.69
CA LEU A 159 5.97 -4.93 20.46
C LEU A 159 6.97 -5.82 19.71
N TYR A 160 8.22 -5.42 19.55
CA TYR A 160 9.27 -6.25 18.91
C TYR A 160 9.68 -7.46 19.73
N ASN A 161 9.59 -7.42 21.07
CA ASN A 161 9.94 -8.53 21.96
C ASN A 161 8.81 -9.56 22.11
N GLN A 162 7.57 -9.20 21.82
CA GLN A 162 6.42 -10.12 21.85
C GLN A 162 6.34 -11.01 20.58
N GLN A 163 7.48 -11.49 20.10
CA GLN A 163 7.69 -12.14 18.81
C GLN A 163 7.01 -13.50 18.60
N GLU A 164 6.16 -13.98 19.48
CA GLU A 164 5.36 -15.18 19.18
C GLU A 164 4.03 -14.87 18.49
N ASP A 165 3.58 -13.61 18.49
CA ASP A 165 2.37 -13.20 17.74
C ASP A 165 2.42 -11.70 17.43
N PRO A 166 2.98 -11.28 16.29
CA PRO A 166 2.98 -9.88 15.89
C PRO A 166 1.57 -9.48 15.43
N GLN A 167 0.63 -9.38 16.36
CA GLN A 167 -0.66 -8.79 16.06
C GLN A 167 -0.53 -7.29 15.85
N ALA A 168 -0.69 -6.92 14.60
CA ALA A 168 -1.19 -5.65 14.10
C ALA A 168 -0.62 -4.38 14.70
N TYR A 169 0.37 -3.85 14.04
CA TYR A 169 0.64 -2.42 14.12
C TYR A 169 -0.35 -1.70 13.21
N THR A 170 -1.50 -1.34 13.73
CA THR A 170 -2.37 -0.37 13.11
C THR A 170 -1.80 1.00 13.44
N LEU A 171 -1.14 1.65 12.49
CA LEU A 171 -0.91 3.08 12.56
C LEU A 171 -2.28 3.74 12.34
N THR A 172 -2.90 4.20 13.42
CA THR A 172 -4.02 5.14 13.38
C THR A 172 -3.49 6.56 13.16
#